data_e3a1ad83eba7344eb7495a21154e1334
#
_entry.id   e3a1ad83eba7344eb7495a21154e1334
#
_cell.length_a   1.000
_cell.length_b   1.000
_cell.length_c   1.000
_cell.angle_alpha   90.00
_cell.angle_beta   90.00
_cell.angle_gamma   90.00
#
_symmetry.space_group_name_H-M   'P 1'
#
loop_
_entity.id
_entity.type
_entity.pdbx_description
1 polymer ?
#
loop_
_entity_poly.entity_id
_entity_poly.type
_entity_poly.pdbx_seq_one_letter_code
_entity_poly.pdbx_strand_id
1 'polypeptide(L)'
;MRWSYLPPLMVYLAAGIQGLTGIVGTFFIKDYLGLSAEFLAALSFWVGIPWALKMPIGHLVDVIWRYKSWLIVLGAALIATSLIIMATLIGARDTLTQWAPANTWFVWSALLAPVGYVLQDAVADAMTVEAVPLARSNGQPFEENELKSMHTTMQTLGRVAIIGGTVLVALLNLLIFNGTENLPENQRVALYERVYWLALCIPLVSISGVLLHLFMQHRQPSTSLAQSPVAVAPNLWILGGSAAFAGFTVMMGLSEWRYAQEMIFLGSLGIIGFLMARLMRELSPSAKATLLGTALMIFLFRATPSAGPGVSWWMIDELK
;
A
#
# COMPACT_ATOMS: atom_id res chain seq x y z
N MET A 1 -8.97 -24.73 -2.11
CA MET A 1 -7.99 -23.63 -2.33
C MET A 1 -7.10 -24.03 -3.50
N ARG A 2 -6.90 -23.17 -4.50
CA ARG A 2 -6.04 -23.45 -5.66
C ARG A 2 -4.64 -22.93 -5.39
N TRP A 3 -3.60 -23.63 -5.85
CA TRP A 3 -2.22 -23.17 -5.69
C TRP A 3 -1.94 -21.83 -6.37
N SER A 4 -2.67 -21.54 -7.47
CA SER A 4 -2.57 -20.26 -8.18
C SER A 4 -2.92 -19.03 -7.33
N TYR A 5 -3.64 -19.21 -6.22
CA TYR A 5 -4.02 -18.11 -5.32
C TYR A 5 -2.88 -17.71 -4.36
N LEU A 6 -1.90 -18.60 -4.15
CA LEU A 6 -0.87 -18.38 -3.13
C LEU A 6 0.05 -17.17 -3.41
N PRO A 7 0.56 -16.94 -4.63
CA PRO A 7 1.42 -15.80 -4.92
C PRO A 7 0.82 -14.44 -4.55
N PRO A 8 -0.38 -14.04 -5.02
CA PRO A 8 -0.98 -12.77 -4.61
C PRO A 8 -1.31 -12.73 -3.11
N LEU A 9 -1.68 -13.86 -2.47
CA LEU A 9 -1.91 -13.91 -1.03
C LEU A 9 -0.66 -13.63 -0.21
N MET A 10 0.52 -14.02 -0.69
CA MET A 10 1.80 -13.69 -0.04
C MET A 10 2.08 -12.18 -0.09
N VAL A 11 1.76 -11.51 -1.18
CA VAL A 11 1.88 -10.05 -1.28
C VAL A 11 0.89 -9.36 -0.34
N TYR A 12 -0.35 -9.84 -0.24
CA TYR A 12 -1.33 -9.32 0.72
C TYR A 12 -0.94 -9.60 2.18
N LEU A 13 -0.34 -10.75 2.45
CA LEU A 13 0.21 -11.03 3.79
C LEU A 13 1.32 -10.03 4.13
N ALA A 14 2.23 -9.75 3.19
CA ALA A 14 3.27 -8.72 3.36
C ALA A 14 2.65 -7.34 3.65
N ALA A 15 1.58 -6.97 2.95
CA ALA A 15 0.82 -5.76 3.27
C ALA A 15 0.17 -5.80 4.67
N GLY A 16 -0.28 -6.97 5.14
CA GLY A 16 -0.83 -7.15 6.48
C GLY A 16 0.21 -6.95 7.59
N ILE A 17 1.45 -7.39 7.38
CA ILE A 17 2.54 -7.27 8.37
C ILE A 17 3.28 -5.94 8.34
N GLN A 18 2.92 -5.00 7.45
CA GLN A 18 3.54 -3.68 7.35
C GLN A 18 3.50 -2.87 8.66
N GLY A 19 2.50 -3.12 9.51
CA GLY A 19 2.35 -2.46 10.80
C GLY A 19 3.36 -2.85 11.88
N LEU A 20 4.30 -3.79 11.59
CA LEU A 20 5.26 -4.31 12.58
C LEU A 20 6.11 -3.20 13.21
N THR A 21 6.47 -2.17 12.44
CA THR A 21 7.27 -1.03 12.90
C THR A 21 6.42 0.12 13.48
N GLY A 22 5.10 0.01 13.48
CA GLY A 22 4.20 1.12 13.83
C GLY A 22 4.38 1.62 15.26
N ILE A 23 4.43 0.70 16.23
CA ILE A 23 4.64 1.04 17.65
C ILE A 23 6.02 1.68 17.84
N VAL A 24 7.05 1.01 17.37
CA VAL A 24 8.45 1.50 17.48
C VAL A 24 8.60 2.86 16.81
N GLY A 25 8.05 3.01 15.59
CA GLY A 25 8.09 4.28 14.87
C GLY A 25 7.47 5.43 15.68
N THR A 26 6.30 5.20 16.28
CA THR A 26 5.61 6.21 17.07
C THR A 26 6.45 6.68 18.27
N PHE A 27 6.96 5.75 19.08
CA PHE A 27 7.78 6.10 20.24
C PHE A 27 9.13 6.69 19.85
N PHE A 28 9.80 6.14 18.84
CA PHE A 28 11.08 6.66 18.37
C PHE A 28 10.95 8.11 17.86
N ILE A 29 9.91 8.39 17.07
CA ILE A 29 9.67 9.73 16.53
C ILE A 29 9.40 10.72 17.65
N LYS A 30 8.61 10.31 18.64
CA LYS A 30 8.25 11.17 19.76
C LYS A 30 9.41 11.42 20.71
N ASP A 31 10.03 10.36 21.20
CA ASP A 31 10.99 10.44 22.32
C ASP A 31 12.42 10.81 21.84
N TYR A 32 12.80 10.41 20.62
CA TYR A 32 14.18 10.57 20.13
C TYR A 32 14.33 11.58 19.00
N LEU A 33 13.32 11.74 18.14
CA LEU A 33 13.37 12.77 17.09
C LEU A 33 12.72 14.08 17.54
N GLY A 34 11.83 14.05 18.54
CA GLY A 34 11.15 15.22 19.08
C GLY A 34 10.26 15.95 18.06
N LEU A 35 9.73 15.21 17.05
CA LEU A 35 8.91 15.79 16.01
C LEU A 35 7.51 16.10 16.55
N SER A 36 6.98 17.26 16.19
CA SER A 36 5.65 17.69 16.64
C SER A 36 4.52 16.90 15.97
N ALA A 37 3.37 16.84 16.65
CA ALA A 37 2.15 16.26 16.07
C ALA A 37 1.71 17.00 14.79
N GLU A 38 1.92 18.32 14.72
CA GLU A 38 1.65 19.14 13.54
C GLU A 38 2.52 18.73 12.35
N PHE A 39 3.83 18.53 12.56
CA PHE A 39 4.74 18.04 11.53
C PHE A 39 4.29 16.68 10.98
N LEU A 40 3.90 15.77 11.87
CA LEU A 40 3.43 14.44 11.45
C LEU A 40 2.08 14.49 10.73
N ALA A 41 1.19 15.37 11.13
CA ALA A 41 -0.07 15.61 10.44
C ALA A 41 0.19 16.12 9.00
N ALA A 42 1.09 17.09 8.84
CA ALA A 42 1.51 17.58 7.53
C ALA A 42 2.18 16.48 6.69
N LEU A 43 3.08 15.68 7.30
CA LEU A 43 3.74 14.58 6.61
C LEU A 43 2.75 13.49 6.19
N SER A 44 1.70 13.21 7.00
CA SER A 44 0.69 12.20 6.69
C SER A 44 -0.10 12.50 5.40
N PHE A 45 -0.28 13.78 5.07
CA PHE A 45 -0.83 14.19 3.78
C PHE A 45 0.03 13.68 2.61
N TRP A 46 1.35 13.88 2.66
CA TRP A 46 2.28 13.45 1.61
C TRP A 46 2.37 11.94 1.52
N VAL A 47 2.37 11.25 2.66
CA VAL A 47 2.32 9.78 2.75
C VAL A 47 1.05 9.21 2.13
N GLY A 48 -0.05 9.96 2.14
CA GLY A 48 -1.33 9.58 1.53
C GLY A 48 -1.38 9.68 0.00
N ILE A 49 -0.54 10.53 -0.62
CA ILE A 49 -0.58 10.78 -2.08
C ILE A 49 -0.42 9.51 -2.92
N PRO A 50 0.55 8.60 -2.66
CA PRO A 50 0.68 7.36 -3.42
C PRO A 50 -0.61 6.53 -3.43
N TRP A 51 -1.33 6.46 -2.31
CA TRP A 51 -2.61 5.75 -2.21
C TRP A 51 -3.72 6.42 -3.02
N ALA A 52 -3.75 7.75 -3.09
CA ALA A 52 -4.68 8.48 -3.96
C ALA A 52 -4.40 8.21 -5.45
N LEU A 53 -3.15 7.91 -5.81
CA LEU A 53 -2.72 7.55 -7.17
C LEU A 53 -2.84 6.06 -7.49
N LYS A 54 -3.44 5.24 -6.60
CA LYS A 54 -3.56 3.79 -6.82
C LYS A 54 -4.27 3.44 -8.14
N MET A 55 -5.32 4.17 -8.53
CA MET A 55 -6.05 3.92 -9.77
C MET A 55 -5.18 4.10 -11.04
N PRO A 56 -4.48 5.22 -11.25
CA PRO A 56 -3.56 5.36 -12.39
C PRO A 56 -2.36 4.41 -12.34
N ILE A 57 -1.86 4.07 -11.15
CA ILE A 57 -0.81 3.06 -10.99
C ILE A 57 -1.33 1.70 -11.42
N GLY A 58 -2.57 1.32 -11.07
CA GLY A 58 -3.21 0.09 -11.54
C GLY A 58 -3.33 0.06 -13.07
N HIS A 59 -3.78 1.17 -13.69
CA HIS A 59 -3.83 1.27 -15.15
C HIS A 59 -2.43 1.16 -15.79
N LEU A 60 -1.40 1.77 -15.19
CA LEU A 60 -0.02 1.61 -15.64
C LEU A 60 0.43 0.16 -15.54
N VAL A 61 0.10 -0.54 -14.45
CA VAL A 61 0.38 -1.98 -14.28
C VAL A 61 -0.25 -2.79 -15.41
N ASP A 62 -1.50 -2.51 -15.79
CA ASP A 62 -2.18 -3.20 -16.90
C ASP A 62 -1.46 -2.98 -18.24
N VAL A 63 -1.02 -1.74 -18.51
CA VAL A 63 -0.29 -1.38 -19.75
C VAL A 63 1.06 -2.10 -19.83
N ILE A 64 1.77 -2.18 -18.71
CA ILE A 64 3.12 -2.80 -18.63
C ILE A 64 3.10 -4.17 -17.97
N TRP A 65 2.00 -4.91 -18.09
CA TRP A 65 1.73 -6.16 -17.38
C TRP A 65 2.85 -7.22 -17.49
N ARG A 66 3.54 -7.27 -18.63
CA ARG A 66 4.69 -8.17 -18.82
C ARG A 66 5.81 -7.94 -17.79
N TYR A 67 5.88 -6.76 -17.17
CA TYR A 67 6.90 -6.37 -16.22
C TYR A 67 6.40 -6.40 -14.76
N LYS A 68 5.22 -6.96 -14.48
CA LYS A 68 4.60 -7.01 -13.15
C LYS A 68 5.53 -7.51 -12.04
N SER A 69 6.35 -8.53 -12.31
CA SER A 69 7.31 -9.06 -11.34
C SER A 69 8.37 -8.03 -10.95
N TRP A 70 8.84 -7.22 -11.92
CA TRP A 70 9.78 -6.14 -11.66
C TRP A 70 9.17 -5.02 -10.82
N LEU A 71 7.88 -4.72 -10.99
CA LEU A 71 7.18 -3.72 -10.18
C LEU A 71 7.07 -4.15 -8.71
N ILE A 72 6.83 -5.45 -8.45
CA ILE A 72 6.85 -5.96 -7.07
C ILE A 72 8.25 -5.89 -6.48
N VAL A 73 9.28 -6.25 -7.26
CA VAL A 73 10.69 -6.14 -6.80
C VAL A 73 11.06 -4.68 -6.52
N LEU A 74 10.66 -3.76 -7.40
CA LEU A 74 10.86 -2.32 -7.17
C LEU A 74 10.15 -1.84 -5.90
N GLY A 75 8.88 -2.22 -5.73
CA GLY A 75 8.13 -1.91 -4.50
C GLY A 75 8.81 -2.48 -3.26
N ALA A 76 9.28 -3.73 -3.32
CA ALA A 76 10.03 -4.36 -2.23
C ALA A 76 11.35 -3.64 -1.92
N ALA A 77 12.07 -3.18 -2.95
CA ALA A 77 13.31 -2.42 -2.78
C ALA A 77 13.04 -1.07 -2.11
N LEU A 78 11.97 -0.36 -2.49
CA LEU A 78 11.57 0.90 -1.85
C LEU A 78 11.22 0.70 -0.36
N ILE A 79 10.46 -0.34 -0.05
CA ILE A 79 10.11 -0.70 1.34
C ILE A 79 11.38 -1.05 2.12
N ALA A 80 12.25 -1.91 1.56
CA ALA A 80 13.50 -2.29 2.20
C ALA A 80 14.40 -1.07 2.46
N THR A 81 14.54 -0.17 1.49
CA THR A 81 15.30 1.07 1.63
C THR A 81 14.74 1.94 2.76
N SER A 82 13.42 2.11 2.82
CA SER A 82 12.75 2.82 3.91
C SER A 82 13.09 2.20 5.29
N LEU A 83 12.96 0.88 5.41
CA LEU A 83 13.24 0.16 6.66
C LEU A 83 14.72 0.25 7.07
N ILE A 84 15.64 0.15 6.10
CA ILE A 84 17.09 0.29 6.33
C ILE A 84 17.44 1.70 6.80
N ILE A 85 16.87 2.74 6.16
CA ILE A 85 17.04 4.12 6.60
C ILE A 85 16.63 4.26 8.07
N MET A 86 15.46 3.75 8.45
CA MET A 86 14.99 3.84 9.83
C MET A 86 15.85 3.00 10.79
N ALA A 87 16.21 1.77 10.44
CA ALA A 87 17.08 0.94 11.27
C ALA A 87 18.42 1.65 11.54
N THR A 88 19.01 2.23 10.48
CA THR A 88 20.28 2.97 10.61
C THR A 88 20.11 4.28 11.38
N LEU A 89 18.97 4.97 11.21
CA LEU A 89 18.67 6.19 11.97
C LEU A 89 18.50 5.92 13.46
N ILE A 90 18.03 4.74 13.84
CA ILE A 90 17.89 4.29 15.23
C ILE A 90 19.23 3.83 15.79
N GLY A 91 19.93 2.93 15.09
CA GLY A 91 21.13 2.26 15.60
C GLY A 91 22.44 3.01 15.37
N ALA A 92 22.54 3.81 14.29
CA ALA A 92 23.76 4.51 13.88
C ALA A 92 23.47 5.97 13.45
N ARG A 93 22.74 6.71 14.27
CA ARG A 93 22.28 8.08 13.99
C ARG A 93 23.42 9.00 13.54
N ASP A 94 24.55 8.96 14.23
CA ASP A 94 25.70 9.85 13.96
C ASP A 94 26.26 9.64 12.55
N THR A 95 26.20 8.44 12.02
CA THR A 95 26.65 8.13 10.65
C THR A 95 25.74 8.80 9.60
N LEU A 96 24.42 8.70 9.79
CA LEU A 96 23.48 9.32 8.84
C LEU A 96 23.43 10.83 8.96
N THR A 97 23.55 11.37 10.16
CA THR A 97 23.48 12.83 10.39
C THR A 97 24.68 13.59 9.88
N GLN A 98 25.78 12.93 9.50
CA GLN A 98 26.88 13.54 8.76
C GLN A 98 26.47 14.02 7.35
N TRP A 99 25.48 13.37 6.75
CA TRP A 99 25.04 13.66 5.38
C TRP A 99 23.80 14.58 5.33
N ALA A 100 22.85 14.38 6.24
CA ALA A 100 21.64 15.19 6.33
C ALA A 100 21.04 15.11 7.74
N PRO A 101 20.23 16.11 8.16
CA PRO A 101 19.52 16.07 9.44
C PRO A 101 18.65 14.82 9.61
N ALA A 102 18.48 14.35 10.85
CA ALA A 102 17.70 13.15 11.17
C ALA A 102 16.24 13.21 10.68
N ASN A 103 15.61 14.39 10.77
CA ASN A 103 14.25 14.61 10.27
C ASN A 103 14.16 14.41 8.75
N THR A 104 15.19 14.79 7.99
CA THR A 104 15.25 14.58 6.53
C THR A 104 15.27 13.09 6.19
N TRP A 105 16.08 12.29 6.88
CA TRP A 105 16.11 10.84 6.70
C TRP A 105 14.78 10.19 7.07
N PHE A 106 14.15 10.65 8.16
CA PHE A 106 12.83 10.20 8.54
C PHE A 106 11.78 10.49 7.45
N VAL A 107 11.77 11.70 6.89
CA VAL A 107 10.85 12.09 5.80
C VAL A 107 11.07 11.19 4.58
N TRP A 108 12.31 10.95 4.16
CA TRP A 108 12.59 10.04 3.05
C TRP A 108 12.06 8.63 3.31
N SER A 109 12.33 8.07 4.49
CA SER A 109 11.79 6.76 4.87
C SER A 109 10.26 6.76 4.82
N ALA A 110 9.61 7.76 5.42
CA ALA A 110 8.16 7.87 5.49
C ALA A 110 7.49 8.00 4.10
N LEU A 111 8.18 8.56 3.10
CA LEU A 111 7.66 8.69 1.73
C LEU A 111 7.94 7.47 0.86
N LEU A 112 9.07 6.79 1.04
CA LEU A 112 9.45 5.62 0.22
C LEU A 112 8.54 4.42 0.45
N ALA A 113 8.23 4.11 1.71
CA ALA A 113 7.43 2.94 2.05
C ALA A 113 6.03 2.93 1.40
N PRO A 114 5.22 4.00 1.46
CA PRO A 114 3.90 4.03 0.82
C PRO A 114 3.95 3.86 -0.69
N VAL A 115 4.97 4.43 -1.36
CA VAL A 115 5.16 4.22 -2.81
C VAL A 115 5.39 2.73 -3.09
N GLY A 116 6.27 2.09 -2.32
CA GLY A 116 6.53 0.65 -2.44
C GLY A 116 5.28 -0.20 -2.19
N TYR A 117 4.53 0.10 -1.13
CA TYR A 117 3.29 -0.63 -0.80
C TYR A 117 2.21 -0.47 -1.88
N VAL A 118 1.99 0.74 -2.40
CA VAL A 118 0.98 0.98 -3.43
C VAL A 118 1.32 0.26 -4.73
N LEU A 119 2.61 0.24 -5.12
CA LEU A 119 3.05 -0.53 -6.29
C LEU A 119 2.76 -2.02 -6.11
N GLN A 120 3.12 -2.59 -4.98
CA GLN A 120 2.86 -4.01 -4.70
C GLN A 120 1.38 -4.33 -4.62
N ASP A 121 0.59 -3.48 -4.00
CA ASP A 121 -0.85 -3.65 -3.84
C ASP A 121 -1.58 -3.58 -5.19
N ALA A 122 -1.22 -2.63 -6.05
CA ALA A 122 -1.77 -2.54 -7.40
C ALA A 122 -1.45 -3.78 -8.27
N VAL A 123 -0.23 -4.30 -8.17
CA VAL A 123 0.14 -5.54 -8.88
C VAL A 123 -0.56 -6.75 -8.27
N ALA A 124 -0.68 -6.83 -6.94
CA ALA A 124 -1.39 -7.92 -6.28
C ALA A 124 -2.87 -7.97 -6.67
N ASP A 125 -3.54 -6.81 -6.72
CA ASP A 125 -4.93 -6.71 -7.17
C ASP A 125 -5.08 -7.27 -8.60
N ALA A 126 -4.20 -6.90 -9.52
CA ALA A 126 -4.20 -7.43 -10.89
C ALA A 126 -3.87 -8.94 -10.94
N MET A 127 -2.93 -9.42 -10.11
CA MET A 127 -2.61 -10.84 -9.99
C MET A 127 -3.79 -11.67 -9.45
N THR A 128 -4.68 -11.10 -8.62
CA THR A 128 -5.86 -11.82 -8.13
C THR A 128 -6.84 -12.15 -9.27
N VAL A 129 -6.94 -11.28 -10.25
CA VAL A 129 -7.77 -11.52 -11.45
C VAL A 129 -7.16 -12.63 -12.29
N GLU A 130 -5.83 -12.59 -12.52
CA GLU A 130 -5.10 -13.61 -13.28
C GLU A 130 -5.11 -15.00 -12.59
N ALA A 131 -5.12 -15.03 -11.26
CA ALA A 131 -5.11 -16.27 -10.49
C ALA A 131 -6.39 -17.11 -10.65
N VAL A 132 -7.50 -16.50 -11.08
CA VAL A 132 -8.77 -17.16 -11.35
C VAL A 132 -8.75 -17.72 -12.76
N PRO A 133 -8.83 -19.06 -12.97
CA PRO A 133 -8.83 -19.66 -14.30
C PRO A 133 -10.15 -19.36 -15.01
N LEU A 134 -10.06 -19.10 -16.32
CA LEU A 134 -11.23 -18.83 -17.18
C LEU A 134 -11.91 -20.11 -17.69
N ALA A 135 -11.20 -21.24 -17.70
CA ALA A 135 -11.69 -22.52 -18.19
C ALA A 135 -11.34 -23.67 -17.24
N ARG A 136 -12.14 -24.70 -17.29
CA ARG A 136 -11.93 -25.98 -16.58
C ARG A 136 -10.79 -26.76 -17.23
N SER A 137 -10.29 -27.80 -16.55
CA SER A 137 -9.23 -28.67 -17.06
C SER A 137 -9.59 -29.40 -18.36
N ASN A 138 -10.89 -29.55 -18.65
CA ASN A 138 -11.41 -30.14 -19.90
C ASN A 138 -11.56 -29.10 -21.04
N GLY A 139 -11.09 -27.86 -20.87
CA GLY A 139 -11.19 -26.78 -21.84
C GLY A 139 -12.55 -26.05 -21.89
N GLN A 140 -13.54 -26.50 -21.16
CA GLN A 140 -14.84 -25.82 -21.10
C GLN A 140 -14.76 -24.51 -20.28
N PRO A 141 -15.33 -23.39 -20.73
CA PRO A 141 -15.38 -22.16 -19.96
C PRO A 141 -16.22 -22.37 -18.69
N PHE A 142 -15.88 -21.64 -17.64
CA PHE A 142 -16.72 -21.58 -16.45
C PHE A 142 -17.96 -20.73 -16.71
N GLU A 143 -19.06 -21.04 -16.02
CA GLU A 143 -20.25 -20.20 -16.04
C GLU A 143 -19.96 -18.83 -15.37
N GLU A 144 -20.67 -17.77 -15.80
CA GLU A 144 -20.46 -16.42 -15.28
C GLU A 144 -20.61 -16.35 -13.74
N ASN A 145 -21.57 -17.06 -13.18
CA ASN A 145 -21.79 -17.10 -11.73
C ASN A 145 -20.66 -17.83 -10.99
N GLU A 146 -20.09 -18.89 -11.59
CA GLU A 146 -18.92 -19.58 -11.04
C GLU A 146 -17.68 -18.67 -11.03
N LEU A 147 -17.45 -17.94 -12.13
CA LEU A 147 -16.36 -16.97 -12.23
C LEU A 147 -16.50 -15.86 -11.18
N LYS A 148 -17.71 -15.28 -11.04
CA LYS A 148 -17.99 -14.28 -10.00
C LYS A 148 -17.71 -14.81 -8.60
N SER A 149 -18.13 -16.05 -8.31
CA SER A 149 -17.87 -16.70 -7.02
C SER A 149 -16.37 -16.90 -6.78
N MET A 150 -15.61 -17.33 -7.79
CA MET A 150 -14.16 -17.52 -7.67
C MET A 150 -13.43 -16.19 -7.46
N HIS A 151 -13.80 -15.12 -8.16
CA HIS A 151 -13.25 -13.77 -7.94
C HIS A 151 -13.58 -13.25 -6.54
N THR A 152 -14.82 -13.42 -6.08
CA THR A 152 -15.23 -13.05 -4.71
C THR A 152 -14.43 -13.82 -3.67
N THR A 153 -14.26 -15.14 -3.87
CA THR A 153 -13.45 -15.98 -2.98
C THR A 153 -12.00 -15.50 -2.92
N MET A 154 -11.40 -15.17 -4.08
CA MET A 154 -10.04 -14.68 -4.13
C MET A 154 -9.88 -13.34 -3.39
N GLN A 155 -10.80 -12.39 -3.59
CA GLN A 155 -10.82 -11.11 -2.88
C GLN A 155 -11.00 -11.30 -1.37
N THR A 156 -11.87 -12.21 -0.96
CA THR A 156 -12.07 -12.54 0.46
C THR A 156 -10.80 -13.13 1.08
N LEU A 157 -10.14 -14.07 0.40
CA LEU A 157 -8.86 -14.63 0.85
C LEU A 157 -7.76 -13.57 0.96
N GLY A 158 -7.72 -12.61 0.02
CA GLY A 158 -6.82 -11.46 0.09
C GLY A 158 -7.05 -10.64 1.37
N ARG A 159 -8.31 -10.35 1.70
CA ARG A 159 -8.65 -9.66 2.97
C ARG A 159 -8.27 -10.48 4.20
N VAL A 160 -8.52 -11.79 4.18
CA VAL A 160 -8.10 -12.70 5.26
C VAL A 160 -6.58 -12.70 5.42
N ALA A 161 -5.81 -12.68 4.33
CA ALA A 161 -4.35 -12.61 4.40
C ALA A 161 -3.85 -11.29 5.04
N ILE A 162 -4.44 -10.15 4.66
CA ILE A 162 -4.12 -8.84 5.28
C ILE A 162 -4.45 -8.85 6.77
N ILE A 163 -5.67 -9.27 7.15
CA ILE A 163 -6.11 -9.30 8.55
C ILE A 163 -5.24 -10.29 9.34
N GLY A 164 -4.95 -11.46 8.78
CA GLY A 164 -4.05 -12.45 9.40
C GLY A 164 -2.66 -11.88 9.65
N GLY A 165 -2.13 -11.11 8.70
CA GLY A 165 -0.87 -10.37 8.88
C GLY A 165 -0.94 -9.36 10.02
N THR A 166 -2.03 -8.60 10.12
CA THR A 166 -2.23 -7.63 11.23
C THR A 166 -2.31 -8.34 12.59
N VAL A 167 -3.01 -9.48 12.66
CA VAL A 167 -3.06 -10.29 13.90
C VAL A 167 -1.68 -10.83 14.26
N LEU A 168 -0.92 -11.30 13.26
CA LEU A 168 0.46 -11.77 13.47
C LEU A 168 1.34 -10.64 14.02
N VAL A 169 1.23 -9.43 13.49
CA VAL A 169 1.93 -8.23 14.00
C VAL A 169 1.57 -7.95 15.45
N ALA A 170 0.29 -8.00 15.80
CA ALA A 170 -0.16 -7.80 17.19
C ALA A 170 0.47 -8.82 18.13
N LEU A 171 0.48 -10.10 17.75
CA LEU A 171 1.12 -11.17 18.53
C LEU A 171 2.63 -10.99 18.65
N LEU A 172 3.32 -10.64 17.54
CA LEU A 172 4.76 -10.39 17.54
C LEU A 172 5.11 -9.20 18.43
N ASN A 173 4.36 -8.09 18.36
CA ASN A 173 4.57 -6.94 19.22
C ASN A 173 4.39 -7.29 20.70
N LEU A 174 3.37 -8.09 21.02
CA LEU A 174 3.12 -8.56 22.38
C LEU A 174 4.30 -9.39 22.89
N LEU A 175 4.86 -10.29 22.07
CA LEU A 175 6.02 -11.10 22.43
C LEU A 175 7.32 -10.27 22.55
N ILE A 176 7.52 -9.31 21.63
CA ILE A 176 8.73 -8.48 21.59
C ILE A 176 8.76 -7.50 22.76
N PHE A 177 7.62 -6.90 23.12
CA PHE A 177 7.55 -5.86 24.15
C PHE A 177 7.17 -6.38 25.54
N ASN A 178 6.93 -7.70 25.70
CA ASN A 178 6.66 -8.28 27.01
C ASN A 178 7.85 -8.13 27.95
N GLY A 179 7.63 -7.51 29.11
CA GLY A 179 8.66 -7.30 30.13
C GLY A 179 9.72 -6.24 29.79
N THR A 180 9.48 -5.38 28.80
CA THR A 180 10.42 -4.34 28.37
C THR A 180 10.19 -2.98 29.06
N GLU A 181 9.20 -2.88 29.94
CA GLU A 181 8.77 -1.63 30.57
C GLU A 181 9.88 -0.89 31.35
N ASN A 182 10.78 -1.66 31.97
CA ASN A 182 11.87 -1.13 32.78
C ASN A 182 13.24 -1.21 32.11
N LEU A 183 13.32 -1.38 30.78
CA LEU A 183 14.60 -1.44 30.07
C LEU A 183 15.32 -0.09 30.11
N PRO A 184 16.65 -0.09 30.35
CA PRO A 184 17.48 1.08 30.13
C PRO A 184 17.35 1.62 28.71
N GLU A 185 17.53 2.93 28.54
CA GLU A 185 17.36 3.62 27.25
C GLU A 185 18.17 2.97 26.12
N ASN A 186 19.42 2.65 26.35
CA ASN A 186 20.29 2.01 25.36
C ASN A 186 19.77 0.63 24.89
N GLN A 187 19.17 -0.15 25.81
CA GLN A 187 18.57 -1.45 25.46
C GLN A 187 17.25 -1.28 24.71
N ARG A 188 16.48 -0.24 25.03
CA ARG A 188 15.24 0.11 24.34
C ARG A 188 15.52 0.53 22.89
N VAL A 189 16.53 1.39 22.68
CA VAL A 189 16.98 1.78 21.33
C VAL A 189 17.43 0.57 20.51
N ALA A 190 18.25 -0.31 21.11
CA ALA A 190 18.70 -1.54 20.46
C ALA A 190 17.52 -2.48 20.12
N LEU A 191 16.48 -2.52 20.95
CA LEU A 191 15.27 -3.29 20.66
C LEU A 191 14.52 -2.69 19.46
N TYR A 192 14.38 -1.36 19.39
CA TYR A 192 13.74 -0.67 18.29
C TYR A 192 14.45 -0.91 16.96
N GLU A 193 15.78 -0.85 16.96
CA GLU A 193 16.60 -1.18 15.80
C GLU A 193 16.36 -2.61 15.32
N ARG A 194 16.34 -3.59 16.24
CA ARG A 194 16.09 -5.01 15.91
C ARG A 194 14.71 -5.21 15.27
N VAL A 195 13.68 -4.49 15.71
CA VAL A 195 12.34 -4.57 15.13
C VAL A 195 12.36 -4.08 13.68
N TYR A 196 13.09 -3.01 13.36
CA TYR A 196 13.24 -2.54 11.97
C TYR A 196 14.02 -3.52 11.11
N TRP A 197 15.08 -4.15 11.64
CA TRP A 197 15.79 -5.22 10.93
C TRP A 197 14.89 -6.45 10.71
N LEU A 198 14.09 -6.83 11.70
CA LEU A 198 13.11 -7.90 11.55
C LEU A 198 12.06 -7.56 10.49
N ALA A 199 11.65 -6.31 10.40
CA ALA A 199 10.65 -5.85 9.42
C ALA A 199 11.12 -6.02 7.97
N LEU A 200 12.41 -6.25 7.69
CA LEU A 200 12.87 -6.65 6.35
C LEU A 200 12.30 -7.98 5.88
N CYS A 201 11.69 -8.78 6.77
CA CYS A 201 10.89 -9.93 6.35
C CYS A 201 9.70 -9.53 5.47
N ILE A 202 9.17 -8.30 5.59
CA ILE A 202 8.03 -7.81 4.81
C ILE A 202 8.32 -7.86 3.31
N PRO A 203 9.33 -7.15 2.79
CA PRO A 203 9.68 -7.23 1.36
C PRO A 203 10.15 -8.64 0.94
N LEU A 204 10.74 -9.44 1.83
CA LEU A 204 11.12 -10.81 1.53
C LEU A 204 9.90 -11.71 1.29
N VAL A 205 8.84 -11.56 2.08
CA VAL A 205 7.58 -12.31 1.88
C VAL A 205 6.95 -11.94 0.54
N SER A 206 6.91 -10.68 0.15
CA SER A 206 6.36 -10.27 -1.14
C SER A 206 7.20 -10.78 -2.32
N ILE A 207 8.53 -10.72 -2.25
CA ILE A 207 9.43 -11.26 -3.27
C ILE A 207 9.27 -12.79 -3.39
N SER A 208 9.13 -13.51 -2.27
CA SER A 208 8.92 -14.97 -2.31
C SER A 208 7.61 -15.35 -3.02
N GLY A 209 6.57 -14.52 -2.92
CA GLY A 209 5.34 -14.66 -3.72
C GLY A 209 5.62 -14.55 -5.23
N VAL A 210 6.46 -13.60 -5.65
CA VAL A 210 6.87 -13.47 -7.06
C VAL A 210 7.67 -14.69 -7.52
N LEU A 211 8.64 -15.12 -6.72
CA LEU A 211 9.45 -16.30 -7.06
C LEU A 211 8.58 -17.56 -7.20
N LEU A 212 7.61 -17.72 -6.31
CA LEU A 212 6.66 -18.82 -6.40
C LEU A 212 5.81 -18.72 -7.66
N HIS A 213 5.35 -17.53 -8.04
CA HIS A 213 4.60 -17.30 -9.28
C HIS A 213 5.41 -17.71 -10.50
N LEU A 214 6.67 -17.26 -10.61
CA LEU A 214 7.56 -17.60 -11.70
C LEU A 214 7.85 -19.11 -11.77
N PHE A 215 8.09 -19.74 -10.61
CA PHE A 215 8.29 -21.18 -10.53
C PHE A 215 7.07 -21.99 -11.00
N MET A 216 5.87 -21.55 -10.63
CA MET A 216 4.63 -22.19 -11.06
C MET A 216 4.40 -22.05 -12.56
N GLN A 217 4.69 -20.87 -13.13
CA GLN A 217 4.60 -20.65 -14.58
C GLN A 217 5.54 -21.59 -15.38
N HIS A 218 6.76 -21.81 -14.90
CA HIS A 218 7.71 -22.73 -15.56
C HIS A 218 7.27 -24.20 -15.53
N ARG A 219 6.45 -24.59 -14.57
CA ARG A 219 5.97 -25.96 -14.41
C ARG A 219 4.66 -26.29 -15.14
N GLN A 220 3.92 -25.29 -15.59
CA GLN A 220 2.70 -25.50 -16.36
C GLN A 220 3.09 -25.74 -17.82
N PRO A 221 2.79 -26.92 -18.42
CA PRO A 221 2.97 -27.12 -19.84
C PRO A 221 2.06 -26.14 -20.60
N SER A 222 2.51 -25.65 -21.73
CA SER A 222 1.92 -24.61 -22.60
C SER A 222 0.50 -24.89 -23.15
N THR A 223 -0.21 -25.85 -22.60
CA THR A 223 -1.57 -26.27 -22.98
C THR A 223 -2.70 -25.47 -22.28
N SER A 224 -2.43 -24.66 -21.28
CA SER A 224 -3.41 -23.69 -20.87
C SER A 224 -3.42 -22.59 -21.94
N LEU A 225 -4.58 -22.32 -22.51
CA LEU A 225 -4.90 -21.10 -23.25
C LEU A 225 -4.66 -19.89 -22.30
N ALA A 226 -3.41 -19.67 -21.94
CA ALA A 226 -2.97 -18.43 -21.37
C ALA A 226 -3.24 -17.40 -22.47
N GLN A 227 -4.40 -16.76 -22.38
CA GLN A 227 -4.64 -15.58 -23.18
C GLN A 227 -3.44 -14.68 -22.94
N SER A 228 -2.63 -14.52 -24.00
CA SER A 228 -1.63 -13.46 -24.01
C SER A 228 -2.36 -12.23 -23.51
N PRO A 229 -1.87 -11.54 -22.48
CA PRO A 229 -2.57 -10.37 -21.95
C PRO A 229 -2.87 -9.49 -23.15
N VAL A 230 -4.16 -9.23 -23.38
CA VAL A 230 -4.59 -8.29 -24.43
C VAL A 230 -3.87 -7.00 -24.10
N ALA A 231 -3.01 -6.55 -25.02
CA ALA A 231 -2.27 -5.32 -24.80
C ALA A 231 -3.27 -4.19 -24.54
N VAL A 232 -3.37 -3.76 -23.29
CA VAL A 232 -4.27 -2.68 -22.92
C VAL A 232 -3.69 -1.39 -23.46
N ALA A 233 -4.44 -0.71 -24.34
CA ALA A 233 -4.03 0.57 -24.87
C ALA A 233 -4.02 1.61 -23.73
N PRO A 234 -2.97 2.47 -23.66
CA PRO A 234 -2.92 3.51 -22.64
C PRO A 234 -4.13 4.45 -22.73
N ASN A 235 -4.90 4.56 -21.66
CA ASN A 235 -5.98 5.53 -21.59
C ASN A 235 -5.42 6.89 -21.16
N LEU A 236 -5.27 7.79 -22.14
CA LEU A 236 -4.69 9.12 -21.92
C LEU A 236 -5.52 9.98 -20.95
N TRP A 237 -6.83 9.72 -20.80
CA TRP A 237 -7.67 10.43 -19.84
C TRP A 237 -7.36 10.01 -18.40
N ILE A 238 -7.12 8.72 -18.16
CA ILE A 238 -6.70 8.23 -16.85
C ILE A 238 -5.32 8.77 -16.51
N LEU A 239 -4.35 8.60 -17.41
CA LEU A 239 -2.97 9.02 -17.16
C LEU A 239 -2.86 10.55 -17.08
N GLY A 240 -3.44 11.28 -18.01
CA GLY A 240 -3.39 12.74 -18.05
C GLY A 240 -4.15 13.39 -16.89
N GLY A 241 -5.37 12.89 -16.58
CA GLY A 241 -6.14 13.38 -15.43
C GLY A 241 -5.47 13.08 -14.10
N SER A 242 -4.78 11.94 -13.98
CA SER A 242 -4.01 11.61 -12.78
C SER A 242 -2.74 12.43 -12.64
N ALA A 243 -2.06 12.73 -13.77
CA ALA A 243 -0.92 13.65 -13.76
C ALA A 243 -1.37 15.08 -13.37
N ALA A 244 -2.53 15.53 -13.88
CA ALA A 244 -3.12 16.81 -13.51
C ALA A 244 -3.48 16.84 -12.01
N PHE A 245 -4.09 15.75 -11.49
CA PHE A 245 -4.38 15.60 -10.07
C PHE A 245 -3.10 15.66 -9.21
N ALA A 246 -2.08 14.87 -9.55
CA ALA A 246 -0.82 14.84 -8.82
C ALA A 246 -0.12 16.20 -8.85
N GLY A 247 0.00 16.80 -10.05
CA GLY A 247 0.61 18.12 -10.23
C GLY A 247 -0.11 19.22 -9.46
N PHE A 248 -1.45 19.25 -9.53
CA PHE A 248 -2.26 20.20 -8.79
C PHE A 248 -2.08 20.02 -7.27
N THR A 249 -2.13 18.76 -6.78
CA THR A 249 -1.99 18.45 -5.35
C THR A 249 -0.60 18.84 -4.83
N VAL A 250 0.46 18.53 -5.58
CA VAL A 250 1.83 18.90 -5.19
C VAL A 250 2.00 20.43 -5.23
N MET A 251 1.54 21.10 -6.28
CA MET A 251 1.64 22.55 -6.41
C MET A 251 0.92 23.26 -5.25
N MET A 252 -0.31 22.85 -4.94
CA MET A 252 -1.07 23.42 -3.84
C MET A 252 -0.49 23.04 -2.47
N GLY A 253 -0.03 21.80 -2.28
CA GLY A 253 0.57 21.34 -1.03
C GLY A 253 1.90 22.02 -0.70
N LEU A 254 2.65 22.46 -1.70
CA LEU A 254 3.88 23.25 -1.54
C LEU A 254 3.60 24.77 -1.48
N SER A 255 2.37 25.20 -1.76
CA SER A 255 2.02 26.61 -1.67
C SER A 255 1.76 26.99 -0.21
N GLU A 256 2.21 28.20 0.18
CA GLU A 256 1.90 28.77 1.50
C GLU A 256 0.50 29.45 1.54
N TRP A 257 -0.35 29.10 0.57
CA TRP A 257 -1.66 29.73 0.49
C TRP A 257 -2.59 29.26 1.62
N ARG A 258 -3.25 30.21 2.28
CA ARG A 258 -4.11 29.95 3.44
C ARG A 258 -5.20 28.91 3.17
N TYR A 259 -5.72 28.84 1.95
CA TYR A 259 -6.82 27.94 1.54
C TYR A 259 -6.34 26.78 0.68
N ALA A 260 -5.04 26.42 0.75
CA ALA A 260 -4.48 25.34 -0.07
C ALA A 260 -5.17 24.00 0.16
N GLN A 261 -5.53 23.66 1.40
CA GLN A 261 -6.18 22.41 1.75
C GLN A 261 -7.59 22.29 1.15
N GLU A 262 -8.39 23.36 1.26
CA GLU A 262 -9.73 23.41 0.68
C GLU A 262 -9.66 23.35 -0.85
N MET A 263 -8.70 24.01 -1.47
CA MET A 263 -8.47 23.94 -2.90
C MET A 263 -8.03 22.56 -3.37
N ILE A 264 -7.17 21.87 -2.61
CA ILE A 264 -6.81 20.48 -2.88
C ILE A 264 -8.05 19.60 -2.81
N PHE A 265 -8.88 19.76 -1.78
CA PHE A 265 -10.11 18.98 -1.64
C PHE A 265 -11.06 19.20 -2.82
N LEU A 266 -11.40 20.46 -3.12
CA LEU A 266 -12.36 20.80 -4.19
C LEU A 266 -11.82 20.45 -5.58
N GLY A 267 -10.54 20.75 -5.86
CA GLY A 267 -9.90 20.44 -7.12
C GLY A 267 -9.78 18.94 -7.35
N SER A 268 -9.39 18.17 -6.31
CA SER A 268 -9.34 16.71 -6.36
C SER A 268 -10.72 16.09 -6.60
N LEU A 269 -11.73 16.57 -5.89
CA LEU A 269 -13.11 16.12 -6.07
C LEU A 269 -13.60 16.40 -7.49
N GLY A 270 -13.29 17.58 -8.03
CA GLY A 270 -13.62 17.95 -9.42
C GLY A 270 -12.93 17.06 -10.45
N ILE A 271 -11.63 16.83 -10.31
CA ILE A 271 -10.86 15.97 -11.23
C ILE A 271 -11.34 14.51 -11.16
N ILE A 272 -11.51 13.97 -9.95
CA ILE A 272 -11.98 12.58 -9.76
C ILE A 272 -13.40 12.44 -10.29
N GLY A 273 -14.30 13.39 -9.99
CA GLY A 273 -15.67 13.39 -10.48
C GLY A 273 -15.73 13.44 -12.01
N PHE A 274 -14.92 14.27 -12.64
CA PHE A 274 -14.81 14.35 -14.11
C PHE A 274 -14.32 13.02 -14.71
N LEU A 275 -13.26 12.42 -14.15
CA LEU A 275 -12.71 11.14 -14.61
C LEU A 275 -13.74 10.00 -14.45
N MET A 276 -14.42 9.94 -13.31
CA MET A 276 -15.50 8.97 -13.09
C MET A 276 -16.64 9.15 -14.08
N ALA A 277 -17.12 10.38 -14.29
CA ALA A 277 -18.19 10.67 -15.24
C ALA A 277 -17.80 10.23 -16.66
N ARG A 278 -16.52 10.42 -17.03
CA ARG A 278 -16.03 10.01 -18.35
C ARG A 278 -15.94 8.49 -18.49
N LEU A 279 -15.38 7.80 -17.51
CA LEU A 279 -15.30 6.33 -17.49
C LEU A 279 -16.66 5.67 -17.51
N MET A 280 -17.63 6.22 -16.79
CA MET A 280 -19.00 5.71 -16.77
C MET A 280 -19.74 5.84 -18.10
N ARG A 281 -19.27 6.65 -19.06
CA ARG A 281 -19.97 6.80 -20.36
C ARG A 281 -20.09 5.50 -21.14
N GLU A 282 -19.13 4.60 -20.98
CA GLU A 282 -19.08 3.30 -21.67
C GLU A 282 -19.90 2.20 -20.97
N LEU A 283 -20.42 2.46 -19.77
CA LEU A 283 -21.17 1.49 -18.99
C LEU A 283 -22.68 1.51 -19.30
N SER A 284 -23.34 0.37 -19.11
CA SER A 284 -24.80 0.27 -19.16
C SER A 284 -25.48 1.12 -18.07
N PRO A 285 -26.74 1.56 -18.25
CA PRO A 285 -27.44 2.38 -17.25
C PRO A 285 -27.52 1.73 -15.86
N SER A 286 -27.75 0.41 -15.78
CA SER A 286 -27.80 -0.32 -14.52
C SER A 286 -26.44 -0.39 -13.83
N ALA A 287 -25.37 -0.64 -14.59
CA ALA A 287 -24.00 -0.65 -14.08
C ALA A 287 -23.58 0.73 -13.56
N LYS A 288 -23.98 1.82 -14.25
CA LYS A 288 -23.77 3.20 -13.81
C LYS A 288 -24.44 3.47 -12.46
N ALA A 289 -25.71 3.11 -12.32
CA ALA A 289 -26.46 3.33 -11.08
C ALA A 289 -25.83 2.57 -9.91
N THR A 290 -25.46 1.30 -10.12
CA THR A 290 -24.80 0.48 -9.10
C THR A 290 -23.44 1.06 -8.72
N LEU A 291 -22.61 1.42 -9.69
CA LEU A 291 -21.28 1.98 -9.45
C LEU A 291 -21.37 3.30 -8.70
N LEU A 292 -22.26 4.21 -9.14
CA LEU A 292 -22.44 5.52 -8.50
C LEU A 292 -22.97 5.38 -7.07
N GLY A 293 -23.96 4.51 -6.83
CA GLY A 293 -24.49 4.26 -5.50
C GLY A 293 -23.45 3.68 -4.56
N THR A 294 -22.66 2.70 -5.03
CA THR A 294 -21.56 2.11 -4.26
C THR A 294 -20.46 3.13 -3.98
N ALA A 295 -20.06 3.91 -4.99
CA ALA A 295 -19.04 4.96 -4.83
C ALA A 295 -19.48 6.02 -3.81
N LEU A 296 -20.74 6.45 -3.86
CA LEU A 296 -21.30 7.42 -2.91
C LEU A 296 -21.30 6.88 -1.47
N MET A 297 -21.75 5.63 -1.28
CA MET A 297 -21.72 5.00 0.04
C MET A 297 -20.30 4.92 0.60
N ILE A 298 -19.35 4.46 -0.21
CA ILE A 298 -17.94 4.35 0.21
C ILE A 298 -17.37 5.74 0.50
N PHE A 299 -17.68 6.74 -0.34
CA PHE A 299 -17.22 8.10 -0.13
C PHE A 299 -17.73 8.67 1.20
N LEU A 300 -19.04 8.59 1.46
CA LEU A 300 -19.63 9.09 2.71
C LEU A 300 -19.03 8.39 3.93
N PHE A 301 -18.85 7.06 3.87
CA PHE A 301 -18.23 6.31 4.95
C PHE A 301 -16.76 6.72 5.19
N ARG A 302 -15.99 6.91 4.11
CA ARG A 302 -14.56 7.27 4.17
C ARG A 302 -14.33 8.74 4.49
N ALA A 303 -15.28 9.62 4.16
CA ALA A 303 -15.23 11.04 4.46
C ALA A 303 -15.51 11.36 5.94
N THR A 304 -15.87 10.35 6.75
CA THR A 304 -16.03 10.52 8.20
C THR A 304 -14.69 10.97 8.80
N PRO A 305 -14.62 12.13 9.47
CA PRO A 305 -13.38 12.63 10.04
C PRO A 305 -12.81 11.67 11.08
N SER A 306 -11.51 11.47 11.04
CA SER A 306 -10.75 10.78 12.09
C SER A 306 -9.87 11.79 12.81
N ALA A 307 -9.62 11.56 14.10
CA ALA A 307 -8.81 12.48 14.90
C ALA A 307 -7.30 12.45 14.55
N GLY A 308 -6.89 11.56 13.62
CA GLY A 308 -5.53 11.52 13.06
C GLY A 308 -4.43 11.17 14.08
N PRO A 309 -3.17 11.42 13.73
CA PRO A 309 -2.01 11.07 14.57
C PRO A 309 -1.98 11.82 15.91
N GLY A 310 -2.59 13.01 15.98
CA GLY A 310 -2.63 13.84 17.20
C GLY A 310 -3.27 13.14 18.39
N VAL A 311 -4.26 12.25 18.16
CA VAL A 311 -4.87 11.47 19.26
C VAL A 311 -3.87 10.53 19.91
N SER A 312 -3.05 9.83 19.12
CA SER A 312 -2.04 8.94 19.69
C SER A 312 -1.02 9.72 20.55
N TRP A 313 -0.63 10.93 20.10
CA TRP A 313 0.22 11.82 20.89
C TRP A 313 -0.44 12.23 22.21
N TRP A 314 -1.67 12.73 22.12
CA TRP A 314 -2.44 13.10 23.30
C TRP A 314 -2.63 11.92 24.27
N MET A 315 -2.99 10.73 23.76
CA MET A 315 -3.15 9.55 24.59
C MET A 315 -1.85 9.15 25.31
N ILE A 316 -0.69 9.26 24.65
CA ILE A 316 0.59 8.94 25.27
C ILE A 316 0.94 9.98 26.36
N ASP A 317 0.60 11.27 26.16
CA ASP A 317 0.94 12.33 27.10
C ASP A 317 0.00 12.39 28.32
N GLU A 318 -1.30 12.17 28.10
CA GLU A 318 -2.31 12.37 29.15
C GLU A 318 -2.69 11.09 29.88
N LEU A 319 -2.69 9.91 29.19
CA LEU A 319 -3.17 8.68 29.81
C LEU A 319 -2.05 7.86 30.46
N LYS A 320 -0.77 8.21 30.23
CA LYS A 320 0.45 7.58 30.83
C LYS A 320 0.31 6.13 31.27
#